data_c5fbb10bf12721fcfdbd12da0d4e9c99
#
_entry.id   c5fbb10bf12721fcfdbd12da0d4e9c99
#
_cell.length_a   1.000
_cell.length_b   1.000
_cell.length_c   1.000
_cell.angle_alpha   90.00
_cell.angle_beta   90.00
_cell.angle_gamma   90.00
#
_symmetry.space_group_name_H-M   'P 1'
#
loop_
_entity.id
_entity.type
_entity.pdbx_description
1 polymer ?
#
loop_
_entity_poly.entity_id
_entity_poly.type
_entity_poly.pdbx_seq_one_letter_code
_entity_poly.pdbx_strand_id
1 'polypeptide(L)'
;MTTKKEPIWIARELSKCSGCRKCEIVCSLFHENRIWPEASRIRVFMLVPGAEFPHFCTQCEDYPCVEVCPTKALSVSKRTGAVRVKTKACIACGKCIDACPGRIPHMHPTENYIVICDLCKGNPQCVKVCQEGGWNVLKKVSREDRPYKLYARTPEEITRDLAFKMYGEKVEEFL
;
A
#
# COMPACT_ATOMS: atom_id res chain seq x y z
N MET A 1 15.62 15.45 24.71
CA MET A 1 15.00 14.10 24.71
C MET A 1 14.74 13.69 23.27
N THR A 2 15.61 12.89 22.67
CA THR A 2 15.45 12.35 21.33
C THR A 2 14.44 11.23 21.39
N THR A 3 13.18 11.51 21.04
CA THR A 3 12.15 10.47 20.88
C THR A 3 12.62 9.49 19.81
N LYS A 4 13.03 8.28 20.20
CA LYS A 4 13.22 7.15 19.28
C LYS A 4 11.89 7.01 18.53
N LYS A 5 11.88 7.43 17.26
CA LYS A 5 10.71 7.21 16.40
C LYS A 5 10.64 5.71 16.10
N GLU A 6 9.69 5.05 16.72
CA GLU A 6 9.43 3.63 16.51
C GLU A 6 8.89 3.39 15.10
N PRO A 7 9.16 2.21 14.51
CA PRO A 7 8.54 1.80 13.26
C PRO A 7 7.02 1.94 13.33
N ILE A 8 6.41 2.36 12.23
CA ILE A 8 4.96 2.57 12.15
C ILE A 8 4.33 1.60 11.19
N TRP A 9 3.04 1.38 11.34
CA TRP A 9 2.20 0.65 10.43
C TRP A 9 0.91 1.41 10.14
N ILE A 10 0.27 1.13 9.00
CA ILE A 10 -1.03 1.67 8.66
C ILE A 10 -2.06 0.55 8.79
N ALA A 11 -2.79 0.56 9.91
CA ALA A 11 -3.96 -0.29 10.10
C ALA A 11 -5.07 0.12 9.15
N ARG A 12 -5.86 -0.85 8.68
CA ARG A 12 -6.90 -0.65 7.68
C ARG A 12 -8.18 -1.37 8.07
N GLU A 13 -9.30 -0.68 7.97
CA GLU A 13 -10.64 -1.21 8.18
C GLU A 13 -11.40 -1.12 6.85
N LEU A 14 -11.15 -2.11 5.98
CA LEU A 14 -11.49 -2.05 4.56
C LEU A 14 -13.00 -1.88 4.31
N SER A 15 -13.85 -2.50 5.15
CA SER A 15 -15.31 -2.41 5.05
C SER A 15 -15.89 -1.00 5.21
N LYS A 16 -15.09 -0.04 5.69
CA LYS A 16 -15.49 1.37 5.82
C LYS A 16 -15.08 2.24 4.63
N CYS A 17 -14.41 1.67 3.64
CA CYS A 17 -13.96 2.45 2.48
C CYS A 17 -15.14 2.84 1.60
N SER A 18 -15.24 4.13 1.29
CA SER A 18 -16.27 4.68 0.39
C SER A 18 -15.79 4.83 -1.06
N GLY A 19 -14.59 4.36 -1.39
CA GLY A 19 -14.04 4.52 -2.74
C GLY A 19 -13.71 5.96 -3.15
N CYS A 20 -13.65 6.92 -2.24
CA CYS A 20 -13.50 8.35 -2.55
C CYS A 20 -12.17 8.74 -3.22
N ARG A 21 -11.18 7.85 -3.26
CA ARG A 21 -9.84 7.99 -3.90
C ARG A 21 -9.00 9.19 -3.46
N LYS A 22 -9.39 9.94 -2.43
CA LYS A 22 -8.59 11.06 -1.89
C LYS A 22 -7.19 10.63 -1.45
N CYS A 23 -7.05 9.38 -0.98
CA CYS A 23 -5.74 8.81 -0.60
C CYS A 23 -4.79 8.66 -1.80
N GLU A 24 -5.29 8.32 -2.99
CA GLU A 24 -4.50 8.27 -4.23
C GLU A 24 -4.06 9.67 -4.65
N ILE A 25 -4.99 10.64 -4.62
CA ILE A 25 -4.73 12.02 -4.99
C ILE A 25 -3.64 12.64 -4.11
N VAL A 26 -3.81 12.54 -2.78
CA VAL A 26 -2.82 13.13 -1.85
C VAL A 26 -1.47 12.41 -1.91
N CYS A 27 -1.46 11.12 -2.17
CA CYS A 27 -0.22 10.34 -2.30
C CYS A 27 0.57 10.78 -3.53
N SER A 28 -0.07 10.91 -4.70
CA SER A 28 0.59 11.38 -5.92
C SER A 28 1.02 12.85 -5.78
N LEU A 29 0.16 13.71 -5.22
CA LEU A 29 0.51 15.11 -4.98
C LEU A 29 1.76 15.26 -4.09
N PHE A 30 1.86 14.46 -3.02
CA PHE A 30 3.00 14.49 -2.11
C PHE A 30 4.31 14.00 -2.74
N HIS A 31 4.24 13.00 -3.63
CA HIS A 31 5.43 12.35 -4.19
C HIS A 31 5.84 12.90 -5.56
N GLU A 32 4.85 13.31 -6.38
CA GLU A 32 5.06 13.74 -7.77
C GLU A 32 4.77 15.24 -7.99
N ASN A 33 4.36 15.97 -6.93
CA ASN A 33 3.93 17.39 -7.00
C ASN A 33 2.80 17.66 -8.00
N ARG A 34 2.00 16.64 -8.32
CA ARG A 34 0.83 16.75 -9.21
C ARG A 34 -0.19 15.66 -8.87
N ILE A 35 -1.44 15.89 -9.25
CA ILE A 35 -2.50 14.89 -9.18
C ILE A 35 -2.27 13.88 -10.30
N TRP A 36 -1.84 12.68 -9.91
CA TRP A 36 -1.49 11.62 -10.85
C TRP A 36 -1.69 10.23 -10.22
N PRO A 37 -2.94 9.72 -10.17
CA PRO A 37 -3.28 8.48 -9.48
C PRO A 37 -2.45 7.26 -9.90
N GLU A 38 -2.04 7.17 -11.16
CA GLU A 38 -1.24 6.06 -11.69
C GLU A 38 0.14 5.97 -11.04
N ALA A 39 0.71 7.09 -10.58
CA ALA A 39 1.97 7.15 -9.84
C ALA A 39 1.78 7.09 -8.31
N SER A 40 0.56 6.93 -7.84
CA SER A 40 0.27 6.82 -6.41
C SER A 40 0.82 5.52 -5.82
N ARG A 41 1.36 5.57 -4.59
CA ARG A 41 1.83 4.41 -3.81
C ARG A 41 0.72 3.67 -3.06
N ILE A 42 -0.50 4.17 -3.15
CA ILE A 42 -1.74 3.56 -2.67
C ILE A 42 -2.74 3.59 -3.82
N ARG A 43 -3.45 2.50 -4.04
CA ARG A 43 -4.47 2.38 -5.08
C ARG A 43 -5.79 1.97 -4.46
N VAL A 44 -6.90 2.46 -4.98
CA VAL A 44 -8.25 2.05 -4.57
C VAL A 44 -8.81 1.15 -5.66
N PHE A 45 -9.08 -0.10 -5.31
CA PHE A 45 -9.70 -1.07 -6.19
C PHE A 45 -11.21 -1.16 -5.91
N MET A 46 -11.96 -1.45 -6.96
CA MET A 46 -13.37 -1.81 -6.96
C MET A 46 -13.57 -2.82 -8.09
N LEU A 47 -13.43 -4.10 -7.78
CA LEU A 47 -13.65 -5.17 -8.76
C LEU A 47 -15.10 -5.66 -8.75
N VAL A 48 -15.78 -5.47 -7.61
CA VAL A 48 -17.22 -5.70 -7.43
C VAL A 48 -17.82 -4.41 -6.89
N PRO A 49 -18.96 -3.93 -7.41
CA PRO A 49 -19.61 -2.72 -6.92
C PRO A 49 -19.83 -2.73 -5.40
N GLY A 50 -19.47 -1.63 -4.73
CA GLY A 50 -19.59 -1.50 -3.27
C GLY A 50 -18.44 -2.11 -2.47
N ALA A 51 -17.57 -2.93 -3.08
CA ALA A 51 -16.40 -3.54 -2.43
C ALA A 51 -15.11 -2.74 -2.72
N GLU A 52 -15.13 -1.44 -2.43
CA GLU A 52 -13.94 -0.59 -2.57
C GLU A 52 -12.99 -0.75 -1.41
N PHE A 53 -11.69 -0.71 -1.71
CA PHE A 53 -10.66 -0.77 -0.67
C PHE A 53 -9.32 -0.16 -1.10
N PRO A 54 -8.58 0.47 -0.17
CA PRO A 54 -7.24 0.96 -0.42
C PRO A 54 -6.23 -0.19 -0.35
N HIS A 55 -5.40 -0.32 -1.37
CA HIS A 55 -4.36 -1.32 -1.50
C HIS A 55 -2.98 -0.67 -1.57
N PHE A 56 -2.09 -1.05 -0.65
CA PHE A 56 -0.74 -0.49 -0.51
C PHE A 56 0.15 -1.41 0.32
N CYS A 57 1.47 -1.14 0.34
CA CYS A 57 2.46 -1.97 1.02
C CYS A 57 2.13 -2.22 2.49
N THR A 58 2.16 -3.48 2.89
CA THR A 58 1.88 -3.93 4.25
C THR A 58 3.12 -3.93 5.15
N GLN A 59 4.30 -3.65 4.58
CA GLN A 59 5.60 -3.76 5.24
C GLN A 59 5.74 -5.14 5.92
N CYS A 60 5.77 -6.20 5.11
CA CYS A 60 5.97 -7.58 5.57
C CYS A 60 7.16 -7.69 6.53
N GLU A 61 7.14 -8.64 7.43
CA GLU A 61 8.23 -8.90 8.37
C GLU A 61 9.51 -9.39 7.69
N ASP A 62 9.37 -10.17 6.61
CA ASP A 62 10.45 -10.78 5.81
C ASP A 62 10.86 -9.98 4.56
N TYR A 63 10.10 -8.93 4.20
CA TYR A 63 10.37 -8.05 3.05
C TYR A 63 10.77 -8.78 1.75
N PRO A 64 10.00 -9.73 1.22
CA PRO A 64 10.42 -10.56 0.09
C PRO A 64 10.80 -9.76 -1.16
N CYS A 65 10.18 -8.59 -1.37
CA CYS A 65 10.53 -7.70 -2.47
C CYS A 65 11.95 -7.09 -2.34
N VAL A 66 12.46 -6.92 -1.12
CA VAL A 66 13.82 -6.43 -0.87
C VAL A 66 14.84 -7.54 -1.10
N GLU A 67 14.55 -8.75 -0.61
CA GLU A 67 15.39 -9.95 -0.74
C GLU A 67 15.71 -10.28 -2.20
N VAL A 68 14.71 -10.25 -3.09
CA VAL A 68 14.87 -10.63 -4.51
C VAL A 68 15.49 -9.53 -5.38
N CYS A 69 15.76 -8.34 -4.85
CA CYS A 69 16.24 -7.22 -5.65
C CYS A 69 17.72 -7.41 -6.08
N PRO A 70 18.01 -7.67 -7.36
CA PRO A 70 19.38 -8.01 -7.80
C PRO A 70 20.34 -6.84 -7.68
N THR A 71 19.86 -5.62 -7.82
CA THR A 71 20.68 -4.39 -7.74
C THR A 71 20.65 -3.77 -6.34
N LYS A 72 19.97 -4.39 -5.37
CA LYS A 72 19.76 -3.83 -4.02
C LYS A 72 19.20 -2.40 -4.05
N ALA A 73 18.39 -2.11 -5.06
CA ALA A 73 17.68 -0.83 -5.18
C ALA A 73 16.62 -0.64 -4.09
N LEU A 74 16.09 -1.75 -3.55
CA LEU A 74 15.14 -1.73 -2.44
C LEU A 74 15.88 -1.91 -1.10
N SER A 75 15.42 -1.19 -0.09
CA SER A 75 15.96 -1.25 1.28
C SER A 75 14.88 -0.92 2.29
N VAL A 76 15.06 -1.39 3.54
CA VAL A 76 14.12 -1.09 4.63
C VAL A 76 14.64 0.05 5.48
N SER A 77 13.80 1.02 5.75
CA SER A 77 14.09 2.12 6.65
C SER A 77 14.06 1.65 8.11
N LYS A 78 15.19 1.68 8.81
CA LYS A 78 15.25 1.34 10.25
C LYS A 78 14.33 2.23 11.11
N ARG A 79 14.06 3.46 10.66
CA ARG A 79 13.26 4.44 11.39
C ARG A 79 11.75 4.20 11.29
N THR A 80 11.28 3.73 10.14
CA THR A 80 9.84 3.66 9.85
C THR A 80 9.35 2.26 9.51
N GLY A 81 10.24 1.30 9.20
CA GLY A 81 9.91 0.00 8.65
C GLY A 81 9.48 0.05 7.16
N ALA A 82 9.50 1.21 6.54
CA ALA A 82 9.07 1.38 5.16
C ALA A 82 10.11 0.87 4.17
N VAL A 83 9.64 0.30 3.07
CA VAL A 83 10.49 -0.01 1.91
C VAL A 83 10.84 1.29 1.18
N ARG A 84 12.09 1.46 0.84
CA ARG A 84 12.62 2.62 0.10
C ARG A 84 13.24 2.17 -1.21
N VAL A 85 13.01 2.95 -2.25
CA VAL A 85 13.56 2.71 -3.60
C VAL A 85 14.68 3.70 -3.88
N LYS A 86 15.86 3.20 -4.25
CA LYS A 86 16.93 4.00 -4.88
C LYS A 86 16.67 3.99 -6.39
N THR A 87 15.96 4.99 -6.89
CA THR A 87 15.51 5.03 -8.28
C THR A 87 16.66 4.86 -9.30
N LYS A 88 17.80 5.50 -9.05
CA LYS A 88 19.01 5.39 -9.90
C LYS A 88 19.64 3.98 -9.97
N ALA A 89 19.35 3.12 -8.99
CA ALA A 89 19.84 1.75 -8.95
C ALA A 89 18.79 0.73 -9.43
N CYS A 90 17.55 1.16 -9.60
CA CYS A 90 16.48 0.31 -10.08
C CYS A 90 16.62 0.10 -11.59
N ILE A 91 16.58 -1.16 -12.02
CA ILE A 91 16.62 -1.55 -13.44
C ILE A 91 15.24 -1.97 -13.96
N ALA A 92 14.19 -1.70 -13.19
CA ALA A 92 12.80 -2.00 -13.55
C ALA A 92 12.53 -3.47 -13.96
N CYS A 93 13.24 -4.42 -13.40
CA CYS A 93 13.18 -5.84 -13.79
C CYS A 93 11.89 -6.58 -13.35
N GLY A 94 11.04 -5.96 -12.53
CA GLY A 94 9.75 -6.53 -12.07
C GLY A 94 9.82 -7.58 -10.97
N LYS A 95 10.99 -8.17 -10.64
CA LYS A 95 11.11 -9.28 -9.67
C LYS A 95 10.48 -8.99 -8.31
N CYS A 96 10.50 -7.73 -7.85
CA CYS A 96 9.86 -7.33 -6.59
C CYS A 96 8.32 -7.30 -6.67
N ILE A 97 7.74 -7.20 -7.85
CA ILE A 97 6.30 -7.34 -8.09
C ILE A 97 5.92 -8.81 -7.92
N ASP A 98 6.66 -9.70 -8.57
CA ASP A 98 6.39 -11.14 -8.56
C ASP A 98 6.60 -11.77 -7.18
N ALA A 99 7.60 -11.28 -6.43
CA ALA A 99 7.87 -11.74 -5.07
C ALA A 99 6.88 -11.19 -4.02
N CYS A 100 6.10 -10.17 -4.37
CA CYS A 100 5.13 -9.59 -3.43
C CYS A 100 3.84 -10.41 -3.42
N PRO A 101 3.42 -11.00 -2.27
CA PRO A 101 2.17 -11.76 -2.21
C PRO A 101 0.95 -10.96 -2.66
N GLY A 102 0.93 -9.67 -2.36
CA GLY A 102 -0.16 -8.76 -2.76
C GLY A 102 0.05 -8.07 -4.11
N ARG A 103 1.13 -8.33 -4.84
CA ARG A 103 1.49 -7.63 -6.10
C ARG A 103 1.43 -6.11 -6.01
N ILE A 104 1.84 -5.57 -4.86
CA ILE A 104 1.68 -4.16 -4.50
C ILE A 104 2.65 -3.23 -5.25
N PRO A 105 3.96 -3.56 -5.37
CA PRO A 105 4.86 -2.74 -6.17
C PRO A 105 4.39 -2.66 -7.62
N HIS A 106 4.56 -1.52 -8.27
CA HIS A 106 4.23 -1.35 -9.68
C HIS A 106 5.25 -0.45 -10.37
N MET A 107 5.27 -0.47 -11.69
CA MET A 107 6.13 0.40 -12.48
C MET A 107 5.67 1.84 -12.39
N HIS A 108 6.61 2.78 -12.31
CA HIS A 108 6.28 4.20 -12.48
C HIS A 108 5.74 4.43 -13.90
N PRO A 109 4.68 5.23 -14.09
CA PRO A 109 4.01 5.35 -15.39
C PRO A 109 4.89 5.82 -16.55
N THR A 110 5.90 6.64 -16.28
CA THR A 110 6.80 7.21 -17.29
C THR A 110 8.28 6.98 -17.03
N GLU A 111 8.64 6.65 -15.78
CA GLU A 111 10.04 6.49 -15.39
C GLU A 111 10.39 5.00 -15.22
N ASN A 112 11.66 4.68 -15.39
CA ASN A 112 12.12 3.30 -15.37
C ASN A 112 12.52 2.83 -13.96
N TYR A 113 11.57 2.90 -13.01
CA TYR A 113 11.75 2.38 -11.65
C TYR A 113 10.42 1.90 -11.03
N ILE A 114 10.54 1.16 -9.92
CA ILE A 114 9.41 0.64 -9.16
C ILE A 114 8.88 1.67 -8.16
N VAL A 115 7.56 1.78 -8.08
CA VAL A 115 6.83 2.56 -7.09
C VAL A 115 6.33 1.65 -5.98
N ILE A 116 6.54 2.05 -4.72
CA ILE A 116 6.06 1.33 -3.53
C ILE A 116 5.87 2.31 -2.37
N CYS A 117 4.94 2.02 -1.46
CA CYS A 117 4.64 2.88 -0.31
C CYS A 117 5.85 2.99 0.64
N ASP A 118 6.31 4.21 0.87
CA ASP A 118 7.42 4.57 1.77
C ASP A 118 6.96 5.14 3.12
N LEU A 119 5.64 5.07 3.42
CA LEU A 119 4.98 5.65 4.59
C LEU A 119 5.17 7.18 4.69
N CYS A 120 5.40 7.87 3.57
CA CYS A 120 5.66 9.32 3.52
C CYS A 120 6.68 9.76 4.58
N LYS A 121 7.80 9.03 4.67
CA LYS A 121 8.86 9.26 5.68
C LYS A 121 8.36 9.25 7.14
N GLY A 122 7.29 8.50 7.44
CA GLY A 122 6.70 8.37 8.77
C GLY A 122 5.53 9.31 9.06
N ASN A 123 5.06 10.06 8.07
CA ASN A 123 3.88 10.93 8.15
C ASN A 123 2.90 10.64 7.02
N PRO A 124 2.17 9.50 7.05
CA PRO A 124 1.34 9.02 5.95
C PRO A 124 0.20 10.00 5.63
N GLN A 125 0.28 10.62 4.44
CA GLN A 125 -0.70 11.61 3.99
C GLN A 125 -2.08 10.98 3.72
N CYS A 126 -2.10 9.74 3.24
CA CYS A 126 -3.34 8.99 3.01
C CYS A 126 -4.14 8.78 4.30
N VAL A 127 -3.47 8.55 5.44
CA VAL A 127 -4.13 8.45 6.75
C VAL A 127 -4.75 9.78 7.12
N LYS A 128 -3.99 10.87 7.00
CA LYS A 128 -4.44 12.21 7.34
C LYS A 128 -5.72 12.58 6.60
N VAL A 129 -5.71 12.49 5.26
CA VAL A 129 -6.87 12.87 4.44
C VAL A 129 -8.09 11.94 4.68
N CYS A 130 -7.85 10.66 4.99
CA CYS A 130 -8.92 9.72 5.32
C CYS A 130 -9.61 10.07 6.65
N GLN A 131 -8.85 10.49 7.65
CA GLN A 131 -9.35 10.94 8.94
C GLN A 131 -10.07 12.28 8.85
N GLU A 132 -9.48 13.26 8.16
CA GLU A 132 -10.11 14.57 7.90
C GLU A 132 -11.44 14.45 7.15
N GLY A 133 -11.56 13.44 6.27
CA GLY A 133 -12.82 13.13 5.58
C GLY A 133 -13.85 12.35 6.40
N GLY A 134 -13.54 11.96 7.63
CA GLY A 134 -14.45 11.25 8.53
C GLY A 134 -14.54 9.74 8.33
N TRP A 135 -13.92 9.15 7.29
CA TRP A 135 -14.05 7.71 7.00
C TRP A 135 -13.25 6.82 7.96
N ASN A 136 -12.10 7.29 8.46
CA ASN A 136 -11.25 6.56 9.42
C ASN A 136 -10.88 5.11 9.01
N VAL A 137 -10.86 4.83 7.71
CA VAL A 137 -10.45 3.53 7.16
C VAL A 137 -8.99 3.23 7.47
N LEU A 138 -8.14 4.27 7.37
CA LEU A 138 -6.71 4.18 7.56
C LEU A 138 -6.31 4.82 8.89
N LYS A 139 -5.52 4.09 9.70
CA LYS A 139 -5.04 4.57 11.00
C LYS A 139 -3.54 4.32 11.12
N LYS A 140 -2.79 5.34 11.51
CA LYS A 140 -1.37 5.19 11.85
C LYS A 140 -1.26 4.60 13.25
N VAL A 141 -0.55 3.49 13.37
CA VAL A 141 -0.26 2.81 14.64
C VAL A 141 1.23 2.51 14.77
N SER A 142 1.71 2.23 15.98
CA SER A 142 3.04 1.65 16.18
C SER A 142 3.11 0.27 15.56
N ARG A 143 4.25 -0.08 14.98
CA ARG A 143 4.47 -1.41 14.44
C ARG A 143 4.82 -2.36 15.57
N GLU A 144 4.03 -3.40 15.73
CA GLU A 144 4.24 -4.50 16.66
C GLU A 144 4.99 -5.66 15.99
N ASP A 145 5.43 -6.62 16.79
CA ASP A 145 5.98 -7.89 16.27
C ASP A 145 4.82 -8.85 15.98
N ARG A 146 4.39 -8.87 14.72
CA ARG A 146 3.33 -9.75 14.21
C ARG A 146 3.49 -10.01 12.71
N PRO A 147 2.84 -11.06 12.16
CA PRO A 147 2.96 -11.44 10.75
C PRO A 147 2.18 -10.49 9.83
N TYR A 148 2.77 -9.37 9.46
CA TYR A 148 2.17 -8.38 8.54
C TYR A 148 2.01 -8.91 7.12
N LYS A 149 2.75 -9.92 6.72
CA LYS A 149 2.64 -10.58 5.42
C LYS A 149 1.24 -11.11 5.13
N LEU A 150 0.50 -11.52 6.17
CA LEU A 150 -0.89 -11.96 6.05
C LEU A 150 -1.83 -10.88 5.45
N TYR A 151 -1.46 -9.62 5.54
CA TYR A 151 -2.21 -8.52 4.94
C TYR A 151 -1.76 -8.22 3.50
N ALA A 152 -0.70 -8.84 3.00
CA ALA A 152 -0.20 -8.68 1.64
C ALA A 152 -0.94 -9.63 0.70
N ARG A 153 -2.19 -9.32 0.42
CA ARG A 153 -3.11 -10.10 -0.42
C ARG A 153 -3.35 -9.38 -1.74
N THR A 154 -3.68 -10.12 -2.79
CA THR A 154 -4.03 -9.54 -4.08
C THR A 154 -5.36 -8.80 -4.03
N PRO A 155 -5.63 -7.87 -4.97
CA PRO A 155 -6.92 -7.19 -5.05
C PRO A 155 -8.10 -8.17 -5.19
N GLU A 156 -7.93 -9.26 -5.94
CA GLU A 156 -8.94 -10.28 -6.16
C GLU A 156 -9.30 -11.01 -4.87
N GLU A 157 -8.28 -11.41 -4.09
CA GLU A 157 -8.48 -12.07 -2.79
C GLU A 157 -9.19 -11.16 -1.79
N ILE A 158 -8.82 -9.87 -1.75
CA ILE A 158 -9.46 -8.89 -0.86
C ILE A 158 -10.90 -8.63 -1.31
N THR A 159 -11.12 -8.49 -2.61
CA THR A 159 -12.47 -8.30 -3.19
C THR A 159 -13.39 -9.46 -2.83
N ARG A 160 -12.92 -10.70 -2.99
CA ARG A 160 -13.72 -11.89 -2.65
C ARG A 160 -14.19 -11.86 -1.20
N ASP A 161 -13.31 -11.55 -0.26
CA ASP A 161 -13.66 -11.47 1.16
C ASP A 161 -14.66 -10.34 1.46
N LEU A 162 -14.47 -9.17 0.86
CA LEU A 162 -15.36 -8.02 1.07
C LEU A 162 -16.73 -8.29 0.43
N ALA A 163 -16.74 -8.76 -0.80
CA ALA A 163 -17.95 -9.05 -1.53
C ALA A 163 -18.76 -10.18 -0.86
N PHE A 164 -18.09 -11.22 -0.34
CA PHE A 164 -18.75 -12.26 0.43
C PHE A 164 -19.44 -11.70 1.70
N LYS A 165 -18.79 -10.76 2.40
CA LYS A 165 -19.39 -10.09 3.57
C LYS A 165 -20.61 -9.24 3.24
N MET A 166 -20.66 -8.69 2.01
CA MET A 166 -21.73 -7.79 1.56
C MET A 166 -22.90 -8.54 0.92
N TYR A 167 -22.61 -9.55 0.12
CA TYR A 167 -23.57 -10.25 -0.75
C TYR A 167 -23.81 -11.70 -0.36
N GLY A 168 -23.05 -12.25 0.62
CA GLY A 168 -23.11 -13.66 1.00
C GLY A 168 -22.71 -14.58 -0.15
N GLU A 169 -23.34 -15.75 -0.25
CA GLU A 169 -23.06 -16.75 -1.28
C GLU A 169 -23.35 -16.27 -2.71
N LYS A 170 -24.19 -15.24 -2.86
CA LYS A 170 -24.49 -14.65 -4.18
C LYS A 170 -23.27 -13.99 -4.84
N VAL A 171 -22.15 -13.86 -4.14
CA VAL A 171 -20.91 -13.29 -4.67
C VAL A 171 -20.37 -14.08 -5.87
N GLU A 172 -20.61 -15.38 -5.92
CA GLU A 172 -20.18 -16.25 -7.02
C GLU A 172 -20.82 -15.86 -8.38
N GLU A 173 -21.92 -15.10 -8.35
CA GLU A 173 -22.57 -14.57 -9.55
C GLU A 173 -21.85 -13.34 -10.13
N PHE A 174 -20.94 -12.72 -9.37
CA PHE A 174 -20.24 -11.47 -9.71
C PHE A 174 -18.73 -11.64 -9.89
N LEU A 175 -18.18 -12.79 -9.54
CA LEU A 175 -16.75 -13.14 -9.65
C LEU A 175 -16.51 -14.13 -10.78
#